data_92a344510bdf3c5f8e93c09639c7309b
#
_entry.id   92a344510bdf3c5f8e93c09639c7309b
#
_cell.length_a   1.000
_cell.length_b   1.000
_cell.length_c   1.000
_cell.angle_alpha   90.00
_cell.angle_beta   90.00
_cell.angle_gamma   90.00
#
_symmetry.space_group_name_H-M   'P 1'
#
loop_
_entity.id
_entity.type
_entity.pdbx_description
1 polymer ?
#
loop_
_entity_poly.entity_id
_entity_poly.type
_entity_poly.pdbx_seq_one_letter_code
_entity_poly.pdbx_strand_id
1 'polypeptide(L)'
;ETPKDEDGNPISVTDKDFSMKKAFNSDVHTRIRKNIAANKKDPGCFRCWQTEDNGAESYRTIWNNTLASGFYKDVMIESVADTGYIGDPFVTFLDFTMGNKCNLICRMCNIDNSNLWEKESKLLYKDDVNIPTTNVSVDDKFLSDDFFRDNFMHLKQVNFLGGEPLIIKEHTDFLKQC
;
A
#
# COMPACT_ATOMS: atom_id res chain seq x y z
N GLU A 1 -3.98 -7.78 10.24
CA GLU A 1 -2.96 -8.85 10.42
C GLU A 1 -1.68 -8.43 9.70
N THR A 2 -0.53 -8.71 10.30
CA THR A 2 0.78 -8.43 9.71
C THR A 2 1.19 -9.61 8.83
N PRO A 3 1.53 -9.41 7.54
CA PRO A 3 2.07 -10.47 6.69
C PRO A 3 3.33 -11.07 7.27
N LYS A 4 3.47 -12.38 7.17
CA LYS A 4 4.64 -13.13 7.68
C LYS A 4 5.27 -13.96 6.56
N ASP A 5 6.57 -14.19 6.67
CA ASP A 5 7.31 -15.09 5.81
C ASP A 5 7.07 -16.58 6.19
N GLU A 6 7.73 -17.48 5.48
CA GLU A 6 7.63 -18.93 5.72
C GLU A 6 8.14 -19.36 7.10
N ASP A 7 9.02 -18.55 7.70
CA ASP A 7 9.60 -18.78 9.04
C ASP A 7 8.75 -18.14 10.15
N GLY A 8 7.67 -17.44 9.79
CA GLY A 8 6.75 -16.77 10.71
C GLY A 8 7.20 -15.38 11.17
N ASN A 9 8.23 -14.80 10.56
CA ASN A 9 8.68 -13.44 10.86
C ASN A 9 7.83 -12.40 10.12
N PRO A 10 7.52 -11.25 10.74
CA PRO A 10 6.84 -10.15 10.05
C PRO A 10 7.64 -9.67 8.85
N ILE A 11 6.96 -9.48 7.71
CA ILE A 11 7.58 -8.92 6.51
C ILE A 11 7.49 -7.40 6.56
N SER A 12 8.62 -6.71 6.48
CA SER A 12 8.71 -5.26 6.38
C SER A 12 9.37 -4.83 5.08
N VAL A 13 8.85 -3.77 4.47
CA VAL A 13 9.47 -3.15 3.28
C VAL A 13 10.86 -2.56 3.57
N THR A 14 11.20 -2.37 4.84
CA THR A 14 12.51 -1.88 5.29
C THR A 14 13.52 -3.00 5.51
N ASP A 15 13.12 -4.26 5.38
CA ASP A 15 14.03 -5.39 5.55
C ASP A 15 15.05 -5.44 4.42
N LYS A 16 16.30 -5.80 4.74
CA LYS A 16 17.39 -5.83 3.75
C LYS A 16 17.16 -6.85 2.63
N ASP A 17 16.42 -7.90 2.94
CA ASP A 17 16.06 -9.00 2.07
C ASP A 17 14.58 -8.97 1.67
N PHE A 18 13.96 -7.80 1.77
CA PHE A 18 12.58 -7.61 1.32
C PHE A 18 12.43 -8.07 -0.13
N SER A 19 11.39 -8.85 -0.37
CA SER A 19 10.99 -9.29 -1.69
C SER A 19 9.49 -9.12 -1.86
N MET A 20 9.09 -8.41 -2.88
CA MET A 20 7.67 -8.22 -3.21
C MET A 20 7.00 -9.59 -3.51
N LYS A 21 7.72 -10.51 -4.14
CA LYS A 21 7.23 -11.87 -4.37
C LYS A 21 6.92 -12.59 -3.06
N LYS A 22 7.79 -12.48 -2.06
CA LYS A 22 7.55 -13.03 -0.71
C LYS A 22 6.36 -12.33 -0.05
N ALA A 23 6.29 -10.99 -0.12
CA ALA A 23 5.19 -10.24 0.45
C ALA A 23 3.84 -10.61 -0.17
N PHE A 24 3.75 -10.71 -1.49
CA PHE A 24 2.54 -11.14 -2.20
C PHE A 24 2.12 -12.57 -1.87
N ASN A 25 3.06 -13.45 -1.57
CA ASN A 25 2.82 -14.84 -1.25
C ASN A 25 2.92 -15.16 0.25
N SER A 26 2.85 -14.13 1.09
CA SER A 26 2.75 -14.33 2.54
C SER A 26 1.51 -15.15 2.93
N ASP A 27 1.54 -15.72 4.12
CA ASP A 27 0.46 -16.51 4.71
C ASP A 27 -0.90 -15.80 4.66
N VAL A 28 -0.91 -14.52 5.03
CA VAL A 28 -2.12 -13.67 5.02
C VAL A 28 -2.65 -13.50 3.61
N HIS A 29 -1.81 -13.12 2.64
CA HIS A 29 -2.26 -12.83 1.30
C HIS A 29 -2.70 -14.09 0.53
N THR A 30 -2.01 -15.20 0.70
CA THR A 30 -2.39 -16.48 0.10
C THR A 30 -3.72 -17.00 0.67
N ARG A 31 -3.90 -16.91 1.99
CA ARG A 31 -5.16 -17.27 2.65
C ARG A 31 -6.32 -16.41 2.15
N ILE A 32 -6.14 -15.07 2.10
CA ILE A 32 -7.18 -14.16 1.63
C ILE A 32 -7.61 -14.52 0.20
N ARG A 33 -6.65 -14.72 -0.72
CA ARG A 33 -6.96 -15.08 -2.10
C ARG A 33 -7.70 -16.41 -2.21
N LYS A 34 -7.26 -17.44 -1.49
CA LYS A 34 -7.96 -18.72 -1.43
C LYS A 34 -9.39 -18.59 -0.94
N ASN A 35 -9.59 -17.84 0.14
CA ASN A 35 -10.93 -17.67 0.70
C ASN A 35 -11.84 -16.90 -0.27
N ILE A 36 -11.36 -15.83 -0.90
CA ILE A 36 -12.12 -15.08 -1.90
C ILE A 36 -12.46 -15.95 -3.10
N ALA A 37 -11.49 -16.71 -3.64
CA ALA A 37 -11.72 -17.63 -4.75
C ALA A 37 -12.76 -18.73 -4.43
N ALA A 38 -12.77 -19.19 -3.18
CA ALA A 38 -13.77 -20.15 -2.67
C ALA A 38 -15.09 -19.49 -2.23
N ASN A 39 -15.29 -18.21 -2.51
CA ASN A 39 -16.43 -17.40 -2.07
C ASN A 39 -16.65 -17.43 -0.55
N LYS A 40 -15.56 -17.48 0.21
CA LYS A 40 -15.57 -17.43 1.68
C LYS A 40 -15.18 -16.04 2.17
N LYS A 41 -15.90 -15.54 3.18
CA LYS A 41 -15.55 -14.30 3.85
C LYS A 41 -14.27 -14.48 4.68
N ASP A 42 -13.19 -13.79 4.28
CA ASP A 42 -11.97 -13.80 5.06
C ASP A 42 -12.02 -12.74 6.17
N PRO A 43 -11.58 -13.05 7.40
CA PRO A 43 -11.56 -12.09 8.51
C PRO A 43 -10.72 -10.83 8.22
N GLY A 44 -9.64 -10.94 7.43
CA GLY A 44 -8.83 -9.80 7.02
C GLY A 44 -9.58 -8.77 6.17
N CYS A 45 -10.70 -9.16 5.55
CA CYS A 45 -11.56 -8.30 4.73
C CYS A 45 -12.85 -7.87 5.45
N PHE A 46 -12.91 -7.96 6.79
CA PHE A 46 -14.15 -7.76 7.54
C PHE A 46 -14.86 -6.43 7.25
N ARG A 47 -14.12 -5.34 7.03
CA ARG A 47 -14.70 -4.01 6.73
C ARG A 47 -15.45 -4.02 5.41
N CYS A 48 -14.91 -4.67 4.39
CA CYS A 48 -15.59 -4.81 3.11
C CYS A 48 -16.87 -5.64 3.27
N TRP A 49 -16.79 -6.77 3.96
CA TRP A 49 -17.97 -7.61 4.22
C TRP A 49 -19.03 -6.89 5.03
N GLN A 50 -18.67 -6.16 6.07
CA GLN A 50 -19.60 -5.37 6.86
C GLN A 50 -20.31 -4.30 6.01
N THR A 51 -19.58 -3.63 5.12
CA THR A 51 -20.15 -2.63 4.21
C THR A 51 -21.16 -3.27 3.26
N GLU A 52 -20.80 -4.41 2.67
CA GLU A 52 -21.66 -5.15 1.74
C GLU A 52 -22.91 -5.75 2.42
N ASP A 53 -22.75 -6.30 3.63
CA ASP A 53 -23.87 -6.81 4.44
C ASP A 53 -24.87 -5.70 4.82
N ASN A 54 -24.42 -4.45 4.89
CA ASN A 54 -25.28 -3.28 5.06
C ASN A 54 -25.85 -2.71 3.76
N GLY A 55 -25.63 -3.38 2.63
CA GLY A 55 -26.17 -2.99 1.33
C GLY A 55 -25.43 -1.85 0.64
N ALA A 56 -24.21 -1.48 1.10
CA ALA A 56 -23.38 -0.45 0.50
C ALA A 56 -22.24 -1.06 -0.34
N GLU A 57 -21.72 -0.27 -1.29
CA GLU A 57 -20.55 -0.67 -2.06
C GLU A 57 -19.29 -0.59 -1.19
N SER A 58 -18.52 -1.68 -1.17
CA SER A 58 -17.22 -1.74 -0.52
C SER A 58 -16.08 -1.37 -1.48
N TYR A 59 -14.90 -1.09 -0.95
CA TYR A 59 -13.69 -0.95 -1.76
C TYR A 59 -13.46 -2.17 -2.67
N ARG A 60 -13.74 -3.36 -2.18
CA ARG A 60 -13.62 -4.60 -2.95
C ARG A 60 -14.55 -4.61 -4.17
N THR A 61 -15.81 -4.25 -4.00
CA THR A 61 -16.78 -4.21 -5.11
C THR A 61 -16.46 -3.09 -6.09
N ILE A 62 -16.06 -1.91 -5.62
CA ILE A 62 -15.61 -0.79 -6.46
C ILE A 62 -14.43 -1.21 -7.33
N TRP A 63 -13.39 -1.82 -6.74
CA TRP A 63 -12.23 -2.27 -7.50
C TRP A 63 -12.55 -3.40 -8.48
N ASN A 64 -13.39 -4.35 -8.10
CA ASN A 64 -13.84 -5.39 -9.02
C ASN A 64 -14.57 -4.79 -10.24
N ASN A 65 -15.43 -3.80 -10.03
CA ASN A 65 -16.11 -3.10 -11.12
C ASN A 65 -15.12 -2.30 -11.98
N THR A 66 -14.13 -1.66 -11.39
CA THR A 66 -13.06 -0.94 -12.09
C THR A 66 -12.23 -1.89 -12.95
N LEU A 67 -11.85 -3.05 -12.44
CA LEU A 67 -11.15 -4.09 -13.20
C LEU A 67 -11.99 -4.61 -14.36
N ALA A 68 -13.27 -4.83 -14.13
CA ALA A 68 -14.20 -5.28 -15.16
C ALA A 68 -14.49 -4.22 -16.23
N SER A 69 -14.36 -2.93 -15.93
CA SER A 69 -14.65 -1.82 -16.85
C SER A 69 -13.67 -1.66 -18.02
N GLY A 70 -12.59 -2.43 -18.05
CA GLY A 70 -11.63 -2.47 -19.15
C GLY A 70 -10.39 -1.62 -19.00
N PHE A 71 -10.29 -0.74 -18.00
CA PHE A 71 -9.05 0.03 -17.74
C PHE A 71 -7.87 -0.90 -17.41
N TYR A 72 -8.14 -2.00 -16.71
CA TYR A 72 -7.17 -3.05 -16.39
C TYR A 72 -7.40 -4.34 -17.19
N LYS A 73 -8.09 -4.26 -18.34
CA LYS A 73 -8.48 -5.42 -19.14
C LYS A 73 -7.32 -6.30 -19.56
N ASP A 74 -6.15 -5.69 -19.75
CA ASP A 74 -4.92 -6.39 -20.15
C ASP A 74 -4.19 -7.03 -18.95
N VAL A 75 -4.67 -6.79 -17.73
CA VAL A 75 -4.13 -7.43 -16.52
C VAL A 75 -4.69 -8.84 -16.44
N MET A 76 -3.87 -9.82 -16.79
CA MET A 76 -4.23 -11.23 -16.61
C MET A 76 -4.28 -11.56 -15.12
N ILE A 77 -5.44 -11.86 -14.61
CA ILE A 77 -5.62 -12.42 -13.28
C ILE A 77 -5.35 -13.92 -13.41
N GLU A 78 -4.16 -14.35 -12.99
CA GLU A 78 -3.84 -15.77 -12.93
C GLU A 78 -4.80 -16.47 -11.97
N SER A 79 -5.25 -17.66 -12.34
CA SER A 79 -6.11 -18.44 -11.46
C SER A 79 -5.32 -18.89 -10.23
N VAL A 80 -5.67 -18.35 -9.08
CA VAL A 80 -5.02 -18.62 -7.78
C VAL A 80 -5.94 -19.43 -6.85
N ALA A 81 -6.99 -20.05 -7.44
CA ALA A 81 -8.10 -20.63 -6.67
C ALA A 81 -7.63 -21.67 -5.62
N ASP A 82 -6.71 -22.54 -5.99
CA ASP A 82 -6.35 -23.68 -5.15
C ASP A 82 -5.31 -23.33 -4.08
N THR A 83 -4.25 -22.65 -4.48
CA THR A 83 -3.11 -22.37 -3.60
C THR A 83 -3.08 -20.97 -3.03
N GLY A 84 -3.70 -20.00 -3.70
CA GLY A 84 -3.56 -18.58 -3.43
C GLY A 84 -2.19 -18.01 -3.82
N TYR A 85 -1.31 -18.82 -4.41
CA TYR A 85 0.04 -18.43 -4.79
C TYR A 85 0.05 -17.74 -6.16
N ILE A 86 0.87 -16.71 -6.32
CA ILE A 86 1.13 -16.01 -7.59
C ILE A 86 2.58 -16.22 -7.98
N GLY A 87 2.82 -16.85 -9.15
CA GLY A 87 4.14 -17.16 -9.64
C GLY A 87 4.99 -15.91 -9.89
N ASP A 88 4.44 -14.99 -10.68
CA ASP A 88 5.09 -13.74 -11.07
C ASP A 88 4.17 -12.56 -10.74
N PRO A 89 4.22 -12.07 -9.49
CA PRO A 89 3.43 -10.92 -9.08
C PRO A 89 3.95 -9.65 -9.73
N PHE A 90 3.02 -8.82 -10.22
CA PHE A 90 3.34 -7.47 -10.69
C PHE A 90 2.37 -6.46 -10.08
N VAL A 91 2.79 -5.19 -10.04
CA VAL A 91 2.02 -4.10 -9.46
C VAL A 91 1.45 -3.23 -10.58
N THR A 92 0.13 -3.06 -10.59
CA THR A 92 -0.56 -2.20 -11.54
C THR A 92 -1.00 -0.88 -10.94
N PHE A 93 -1.24 -0.88 -9.63
CA PHE A 93 -1.65 0.27 -8.85
C PHE A 93 -0.74 0.39 -7.63
N LEU A 94 -0.23 1.60 -7.39
CA LEU A 94 0.67 1.89 -6.30
C LEU A 94 0.19 3.12 -5.53
N ASP A 95 -0.06 2.97 -4.23
CA ASP A 95 -0.17 4.07 -3.29
C ASP A 95 1.19 4.29 -2.63
N PHE A 96 1.78 5.47 -2.84
CA PHE A 96 3.14 5.74 -2.43
C PHE A 96 3.20 6.93 -1.47
N THR A 97 3.51 6.64 -0.21
CA THR A 97 3.68 7.67 0.83
C THR A 97 5.16 8.00 0.97
N MET A 98 5.57 9.17 0.51
CA MET A 98 6.97 9.61 0.49
C MET A 98 7.39 10.40 1.74
N GLY A 99 6.59 10.36 2.78
CA GLY A 99 6.85 11.06 4.04
C GLY A 99 5.81 12.14 4.34
N ASN A 100 6.05 12.91 5.41
CA ASN A 100 5.12 13.91 5.90
C ASN A 100 5.61 15.36 5.74
N LYS A 101 6.66 15.60 4.94
CA LYS A 101 7.12 16.95 4.64
C LYS A 101 6.05 17.73 3.91
N CYS A 102 5.61 18.86 4.48
CA CYS A 102 4.55 19.68 3.94
C CYS A 102 4.82 21.16 4.17
N ASN A 103 4.28 22.02 3.33
CA ASN A 103 4.31 23.48 3.50
C ASN A 103 2.95 24.05 3.92
N LEU A 104 1.97 23.21 4.25
CA LEU A 104 0.61 23.58 4.60
C LEU A 104 0.18 22.96 5.93
N ILE A 105 -0.65 23.70 6.70
CA ILE A 105 -1.35 23.22 7.89
C ILE A 105 -2.85 23.18 7.58
N CYS A 106 -3.29 22.13 6.88
CA CYS A 106 -4.69 21.95 6.55
C CYS A 106 -5.49 21.47 7.76
N ARG A 107 -6.68 22.03 8.03
CA ARG A 107 -7.51 21.68 9.18
C ARG A 107 -7.91 20.20 9.28
N MET A 108 -7.98 19.51 8.15
CA MET A 108 -8.34 18.09 8.08
C MET A 108 -7.13 17.17 8.14
N CYS A 109 -5.92 17.75 8.30
CA CYS A 109 -4.67 17.01 8.32
C CYS A 109 -4.21 16.73 9.76
N ASN A 110 -3.24 15.84 9.89
CA ASN A 110 -2.63 15.46 11.16
C ASN A 110 -1.10 15.39 11.02
N ILE A 111 -0.42 15.06 12.11
CA ILE A 111 1.04 14.97 12.16
C ILE A 111 1.62 13.86 11.25
N ASP A 112 0.88 12.80 11.00
CA ASP A 112 1.33 11.71 10.13
C ASP A 112 1.50 12.18 8.68
N ASN A 113 0.66 13.14 8.27
CA ASN A 113 0.61 13.66 6.90
C ASN A 113 1.17 15.08 6.75
N SER A 114 1.51 15.78 7.84
CA SER A 114 2.19 17.08 7.77
C SER A 114 3.02 17.33 9.02
N ASN A 115 4.32 17.46 8.80
CA ASN A 115 5.28 17.78 9.86
C ASN A 115 5.01 19.14 10.54
N LEU A 116 4.25 20.04 9.91
CA LEU A 116 3.91 21.33 10.48
C LEU A 116 2.91 21.23 11.64
N TRP A 117 2.20 20.10 11.77
CA TRP A 117 1.31 19.81 12.90
C TRP A 117 2.05 19.42 14.19
N GLU A 118 3.38 19.30 14.16
CA GLU A 118 4.15 18.85 15.32
C GLU A 118 3.97 19.74 16.55
N LYS A 119 3.96 21.06 16.37
CA LYS A 119 3.81 22.02 17.48
C LYS A 119 2.43 21.92 18.15
N GLU A 120 1.39 21.91 17.35
CA GLU A 120 0.00 21.79 17.81
C GLU A 120 -0.27 20.44 18.45
N SER A 121 0.28 19.37 17.87
CA SER A 121 0.15 18.02 18.42
C SER A 121 0.81 17.91 19.80
N LYS A 122 2.00 18.48 19.99
CA LYS A 122 2.66 18.54 21.31
C LYS A 122 1.86 19.35 22.34
N LEU A 123 1.21 20.45 21.92
CA LEU A 123 0.37 21.25 22.81
C LEU A 123 -0.91 20.50 23.22
N LEU A 124 -1.51 19.78 22.29
CA LEU A 124 -2.81 19.09 22.52
C LEU A 124 -2.63 17.79 23.32
N TYR A 125 -1.62 17.01 23.01
CA TYR A 125 -1.45 15.64 23.52
C TYR A 125 -0.31 15.51 24.53
N LYS A 126 0.45 16.56 24.78
CA LYS A 126 1.62 16.58 25.69
C LYS A 126 2.62 15.46 25.31
N ASP A 127 3.07 14.69 26.31
CA ASP A 127 4.09 13.65 26.14
C ASP A 127 3.52 12.31 25.65
N ASP A 128 2.20 12.20 25.53
CA ASP A 128 1.53 10.95 25.09
C ASP A 128 1.50 10.76 23.57
N VAL A 129 2.06 11.69 22.80
CA VAL A 129 2.12 11.56 21.35
C VAL A 129 3.41 10.87 20.95
N ASN A 130 3.27 9.68 20.43
CA ASN A 130 4.32 9.08 19.62
C ASN A 130 4.39 9.86 18.30
N ILE A 131 5.17 10.95 18.31
CA ILE A 131 5.36 11.79 17.13
C ILE A 131 6.16 10.95 16.15
N PRO A 132 5.59 10.57 14.97
CA PRO A 132 6.34 9.88 13.96
C PRO A 132 7.60 10.72 13.66
N THR A 133 8.77 10.11 13.71
CA THR A 133 9.99 10.80 13.33
C THR A 133 9.80 11.31 11.90
N THR A 134 9.91 12.59 11.73
CA THR A 134 9.50 13.42 10.60
C THR A 134 10.19 13.13 9.26
N ASN A 135 10.90 12.03 9.13
CA ASN A 135 11.67 11.69 7.95
C ASN A 135 11.53 10.19 7.61
N VAL A 136 10.32 9.74 7.35
CA VAL A 136 10.20 8.55 6.53
C VAL A 136 10.40 9.01 5.08
N SER A 137 11.65 9.27 4.72
CA SER A 137 11.99 9.30 3.30
C SER A 137 11.96 7.86 2.82
N VAL A 138 11.32 7.63 1.69
CA VAL A 138 11.54 6.40 0.94
C VAL A 138 13.02 6.36 0.65
N ASP A 139 13.70 5.33 1.14
CA ASP A 139 15.12 5.15 0.92
C ASP A 139 15.37 5.10 -0.61
N ASP A 140 16.38 5.81 -1.08
CA ASP A 140 16.85 5.75 -2.49
C ASP A 140 17.03 4.29 -2.94
N LYS A 141 17.30 3.40 -1.99
CA LYS A 141 17.40 1.97 -2.19
C LYS A 141 16.09 1.30 -2.63
N PHE A 142 14.93 1.76 -2.13
CA PHE A 142 13.63 1.25 -2.55
C PHE A 142 13.32 1.61 -4.01
N LEU A 143 13.72 2.82 -4.44
CA LEU A 143 13.56 3.27 -5.83
C LEU A 143 14.57 2.61 -6.79
N SER A 144 15.68 2.08 -6.26
CA SER A 144 16.69 1.36 -7.03
C SER A 144 16.49 -0.16 -7.04
N ASP A 145 15.49 -0.67 -6.36
CA ASP A 145 15.19 -2.10 -6.31
C ASP A 145 14.86 -2.60 -7.72
N ASP A 146 15.51 -3.69 -8.11
CA ASP A 146 15.27 -4.37 -9.38
C ASP A 146 13.79 -4.70 -9.59
N PHE A 147 13.08 -5.06 -8.51
CA PHE A 147 11.64 -5.29 -8.58
C PHE A 147 10.89 -4.06 -9.08
N PHE A 148 11.21 -2.87 -8.55
CA PHE A 148 10.56 -1.62 -8.95
C PHE A 148 10.79 -1.35 -10.42
N ARG A 149 12.05 -1.40 -10.84
CA ARG A 149 12.45 -1.19 -12.23
C ARG A 149 11.74 -2.17 -13.16
N ASP A 150 11.72 -3.45 -12.80
CA ASP A 150 11.16 -4.51 -13.64
C ASP A 150 9.62 -4.46 -13.70
N ASN A 151 8.98 -3.84 -12.71
CA ASN A 151 7.52 -3.70 -12.64
C ASN A 151 6.96 -2.36 -13.15
N PHE A 152 7.80 -1.36 -13.44
CA PHE A 152 7.33 -0.08 -14.00
C PHE A 152 6.48 -0.24 -15.26
N MET A 153 6.80 -1.21 -16.10
CA MET A 153 6.04 -1.47 -17.33
C MET A 153 4.59 -1.91 -17.08
N HIS A 154 4.30 -2.41 -15.89
CA HIS A 154 2.97 -2.90 -15.52
C HIS A 154 2.15 -1.85 -14.75
N LEU A 155 2.79 -0.77 -14.28
CA LEU A 155 2.10 0.29 -13.57
C LEU A 155 1.13 1.02 -14.48
N LYS A 156 -0.12 1.10 -14.05
CA LYS A 156 -1.20 1.84 -14.72
C LYS A 156 -1.55 3.13 -13.97
N GLN A 157 -1.39 3.10 -12.64
CA GLN A 157 -1.71 4.22 -11.79
C GLN A 157 -0.78 4.28 -10.59
N VAL A 158 -0.33 5.48 -10.26
CA VAL A 158 0.41 5.78 -9.03
C VAL A 158 -0.27 6.94 -8.33
N ASN A 159 -0.60 6.76 -7.06
CA ASN A 159 -1.06 7.84 -6.20
C ASN A 159 0.09 8.23 -5.25
N PHE A 160 0.43 9.50 -5.24
CA PHE A 160 1.39 10.03 -4.29
C PHE A 160 0.65 10.58 -3.08
N LEU A 161 0.95 10.02 -1.92
CA LEU A 161 0.35 10.35 -0.64
C LEU A 161 1.41 10.93 0.32
N GLY A 162 0.95 11.41 1.46
CA GLY A 162 1.81 11.97 2.50
C GLY A 162 1.64 13.48 2.63
N GLY A 163 2.74 14.22 2.88
CA GLY A 163 2.73 15.66 3.01
C GLY A 163 2.34 16.39 1.72
N GLU A 164 3.26 17.18 1.18
CA GLU A 164 3.10 17.76 -0.17
C GLU A 164 4.10 17.08 -1.12
N PRO A 165 3.65 16.13 -1.95
CA PRO A 165 4.54 15.36 -2.81
C PRO A 165 5.44 16.21 -3.71
N LEU A 166 4.95 17.37 -4.18
CA LEU A 166 5.69 18.23 -5.12
C LEU A 166 6.92 18.92 -4.49
N ILE A 167 7.02 18.98 -3.16
CA ILE A 167 8.20 19.53 -2.46
C ILE A 167 9.15 18.43 -1.97
N ILE A 168 8.80 17.17 -2.20
CA ILE A 168 9.61 16.01 -1.81
C ILE A 168 10.49 15.62 -2.99
N LYS A 169 11.81 15.60 -2.78
CA LYS A 169 12.79 15.31 -3.85
C LYS A 169 12.57 13.92 -4.44
N GLU A 170 12.29 12.94 -3.59
CA GLU A 170 12.08 11.54 -3.95
C GLU A 170 10.90 11.37 -4.94
N HIS A 171 9.86 12.19 -4.81
CA HIS A 171 8.77 12.23 -5.79
C HIS A 171 9.26 12.63 -7.19
N THR A 172 10.07 13.69 -7.25
CA THR A 172 10.65 14.14 -8.52
C THR A 172 11.60 13.10 -9.10
N ASP A 173 12.40 12.46 -8.27
CA ASP A 173 13.35 11.44 -8.70
C ASP A 173 12.63 10.17 -9.20
N PHE A 174 11.52 9.79 -8.56
CA PHE A 174 10.64 8.72 -9.06
C PHE A 174 10.09 9.06 -10.46
N LEU A 175 9.51 10.26 -10.64
CA LEU A 175 8.94 10.65 -11.93
C LEU A 175 9.95 10.72 -13.07
N LYS A 176 11.23 10.94 -12.78
CA LYS A 176 12.29 10.90 -13.80
C LYS A 176 12.64 9.49 -14.26
N GLN A 177 12.25 8.46 -13.50
CA GLN A 177 12.48 7.06 -13.85
C GLN A 177 11.33 6.47 -14.69
N CYS A 178 10.13 7.09 -14.64
CA CYS A 178 8.99 6.75 -15.49
C CYS A 178 9.16 7.27 -16.92
#